data_8eed8c99473e5335ba6c4520a566efc0
#
_entry.id   8eed8c99473e5335ba6c4520a566efc0
#
_cell.length_a   1.000
_cell.length_b   1.000
_cell.length_c   1.000
_cell.angle_alpha   90.00
_cell.angle_beta   90.00
_cell.angle_gamma   90.00
#
_symmetry.space_group_name_H-M   'P 1'
#
loop_
_entity.id
_entity.type
_entity.pdbx_description
1 polymer ?
#
loop_
_entity_poly.entity_id
_entity_poly.type
_entity_poly.pdbx_seq_one_letter_code
_entity_poly.pdbx_strand_id
1 'polypeptide(L)'
;VGVPSIIATKLTVPERANSWNMEYLKQFVEKGPDKYPGANYIIRPDGKKKKITEETKEASLEELQPGYIVERHLMDGDIAIFNRQPSLHRMSMMCHRVRVLPGKTLRLNPAVCTPYNADFDGDEMNLHIPPTEEARAEAEILMEVQTQLISLRYGLSIIGCTQDAISGNFMLTKDESIRREEAIDLLSAVGVTDFSKLPRKQVVTGKEIFGTLLPEDFNYEGHSRLCDRSKDKCDKETHVVIENGKMLTGVMDRNSVGEESGLMLRNLHQKYGKDYSIDMLGKIFRLGIEYLLKVGFTSALSDTDLPESARIAIKEDLDGARREVDDLITQSKEEKLDTFPGKTMLETLELRILGVLNKARNETGRIVATHADKRTNTMIMAESGARGNLLNLAQ
;
A
#
# COMPACT_ATOMS: atom_id res chain seq x y z
N VAL A 1 -13.14 1.09 -5.20
CA VAL A 1 -13.37 2.17 -4.22
C VAL A 1 -14.71 2.00 -3.53
N GLY A 2 -14.74 2.12 -2.19
CA GLY A 2 -15.98 2.12 -1.42
C GLY A 2 -16.62 3.51 -1.41
N VAL A 3 -17.89 3.58 -1.80
CA VAL A 3 -18.64 4.84 -1.89
C VAL A 3 -19.83 4.78 -0.92
N PRO A 4 -20.03 5.80 -0.06
CA PRO A 4 -21.18 5.86 0.82
C PRO A 4 -22.50 5.85 0.04
N SER A 5 -23.51 5.14 0.54
CA SER A 5 -24.84 5.09 -0.07
C SER A 5 -25.46 6.48 -0.30
N ILE A 6 -25.24 7.41 0.63
CA ILE A 6 -25.72 8.81 0.52
C ILE A 6 -25.10 9.52 -0.70
N ILE A 7 -23.85 9.23 -1.03
CA ILE A 7 -23.17 9.79 -2.22
C ILE A 7 -23.64 9.04 -3.46
N ALA A 8 -23.77 7.72 -3.39
CA ALA A 8 -24.20 6.89 -4.51
C ALA A 8 -25.62 7.23 -5.02
N THR A 9 -26.52 7.71 -4.15
CA THR A 9 -27.85 8.20 -4.56
C THR A 9 -27.82 9.58 -5.23
N LYS A 10 -26.77 10.37 -5.00
CA LYS A 10 -26.63 11.71 -5.59
C LYS A 10 -25.84 11.69 -6.89
N LEU A 11 -24.84 10.82 -7.01
CA LEU A 11 -24.09 10.60 -8.23
C LEU A 11 -24.92 9.74 -9.19
N THR A 12 -24.90 10.11 -10.46
CA THR A 12 -25.68 9.44 -11.48
C THR A 12 -24.81 8.87 -12.58
N VAL A 13 -25.22 7.71 -13.07
CA VAL A 13 -24.65 7.05 -14.23
C VAL A 13 -25.69 7.16 -15.36
N PRO A 14 -25.41 7.90 -16.44
CA PRO A 14 -26.31 7.99 -17.57
C PRO A 14 -26.27 6.68 -18.36
N GLU A 15 -27.44 6.09 -18.60
CA GLU A 15 -27.61 4.86 -19.34
C GLU A 15 -28.66 5.04 -20.43
N ARG A 16 -28.30 4.77 -21.68
CA ARG A 16 -29.18 4.95 -22.82
C ARG A 16 -30.17 3.81 -22.92
N ALA A 17 -31.45 4.15 -22.96
CA ALA A 17 -32.54 3.19 -23.11
C ALA A 17 -32.59 2.61 -24.54
N ASN A 18 -32.64 1.31 -24.62
CA ASN A 18 -32.82 0.54 -25.86
C ASN A 18 -33.87 -0.58 -25.62
N SER A 19 -34.18 -1.34 -26.65
CA SER A 19 -35.19 -2.42 -26.55
C SER A 19 -34.77 -3.54 -25.56
N TRP A 20 -33.50 -3.72 -25.29
CA TRP A 20 -32.97 -4.81 -24.43
C TRP A 20 -32.93 -4.44 -22.95
N ASN A 21 -32.61 -3.17 -22.63
CA ASN A 21 -32.48 -2.74 -21.23
C ASN A 21 -33.69 -1.94 -20.71
N MET A 22 -34.73 -1.78 -21.50
CA MET A 22 -35.91 -0.96 -21.15
C MET A 22 -36.54 -1.40 -19.84
N GLU A 23 -36.84 -2.69 -19.68
CA GLU A 23 -37.52 -3.20 -18.48
C GLU A 23 -36.61 -3.06 -17.24
N TYR A 24 -35.30 -3.21 -17.43
CA TYR A 24 -34.33 -2.99 -16.38
C TYR A 24 -34.28 -1.51 -15.94
N LEU A 25 -34.27 -0.58 -16.88
CA LEU A 25 -34.29 0.86 -16.58
C LEU A 25 -35.58 1.34 -15.96
N LYS A 26 -36.73 0.78 -16.36
CA LYS A 26 -38.04 1.09 -15.74
C LYS A 26 -38.03 0.80 -14.24
N GLN A 27 -37.39 -0.26 -13.78
CA GLN A 27 -37.26 -0.59 -12.36
C GLN A 27 -36.61 0.52 -11.53
N PHE A 28 -35.63 1.21 -12.09
CA PHE A 28 -34.96 2.32 -11.39
C PHE A 28 -35.83 3.57 -11.38
N VAL A 29 -36.52 3.85 -12.47
CA VAL A 29 -37.46 4.98 -12.54
C VAL A 29 -38.64 4.77 -11.59
N GLU A 30 -39.16 3.54 -11.47
CA GLU A 30 -40.22 3.18 -10.56
C GLU A 30 -39.82 3.36 -9.08
N LYS A 31 -38.59 3.02 -8.73
CA LYS A 31 -38.06 3.25 -7.38
C LYS A 31 -37.84 4.73 -7.08
N GLY A 32 -37.60 5.54 -8.09
CA GLY A 32 -37.39 6.98 -7.96
C GLY A 32 -36.06 7.37 -7.28
N PRO A 33 -35.93 8.64 -6.86
CA PRO A 33 -34.68 9.15 -6.31
C PRO A 33 -34.44 8.75 -4.86
N ASP A 34 -35.47 8.40 -4.09
CA ASP A 34 -35.34 8.17 -2.65
C ASP A 34 -34.99 6.72 -2.29
N LYS A 35 -35.28 5.78 -3.17
CA LYS A 35 -35.03 4.36 -2.96
C LYS A 35 -33.80 3.90 -3.75
N TYR A 36 -32.81 3.34 -3.07
CA TYR A 36 -31.61 2.77 -3.69
C TYR A 36 -31.82 1.29 -4.08
N PRO A 37 -31.38 0.84 -5.26
CA PRO A 37 -30.95 1.61 -6.43
C PRO A 37 -32.14 2.19 -7.19
N GLY A 38 -32.09 3.48 -7.53
CA GLY A 38 -33.14 4.21 -8.23
C GLY A 38 -32.57 5.11 -9.34
N ALA A 39 -33.38 6.10 -9.77
CA ALA A 39 -32.94 7.06 -10.79
C ALA A 39 -33.39 8.48 -10.42
N ASN A 40 -32.54 9.47 -10.78
CA ASN A 40 -32.78 10.87 -10.45
C ASN A 40 -33.37 11.67 -11.62
N TYR A 41 -32.98 11.33 -12.85
CA TYR A 41 -33.35 12.11 -14.04
C TYR A 41 -33.58 11.21 -15.25
N ILE A 42 -34.48 11.72 -16.14
CA ILE A 42 -34.63 11.23 -17.50
C ILE A 42 -34.29 12.36 -18.46
N ILE A 43 -33.48 12.05 -19.45
CA ILE A 43 -33.14 12.98 -20.52
C ILE A 43 -33.78 12.50 -21.81
N ARG A 44 -34.53 13.37 -22.43
CA ARG A 44 -35.16 13.10 -23.73
C ARG A 44 -34.17 13.18 -24.88
N PRO A 45 -34.45 12.60 -26.03
CA PRO A 45 -33.61 12.74 -27.24
C PRO A 45 -33.40 14.19 -27.68
N ASP A 46 -34.29 15.11 -27.32
CA ASP A 46 -34.20 16.56 -27.55
C ASP A 46 -33.25 17.28 -26.58
N GLY A 47 -32.62 16.53 -25.63
CA GLY A 47 -31.70 17.05 -24.63
C GLY A 47 -32.39 17.63 -23.37
N LYS A 48 -33.71 17.65 -23.29
CA LYS A 48 -34.40 18.14 -22.10
C LYS A 48 -34.29 17.16 -20.94
N LYS A 49 -33.77 17.64 -19.81
CA LYS A 49 -33.61 16.90 -18.59
C LYS A 49 -34.80 17.08 -17.67
N LYS A 50 -35.46 15.99 -17.30
CA LYS A 50 -36.64 15.95 -16.40
C LYS A 50 -36.22 15.25 -15.10
N LYS A 51 -36.48 15.91 -13.96
CA LYS A 51 -36.24 15.32 -12.64
C LYS A 51 -37.37 14.34 -12.32
N ILE A 52 -37.00 13.18 -11.79
CA ILE A 52 -37.95 12.20 -11.27
C ILE A 52 -38.28 12.59 -9.82
N THR A 53 -39.56 12.66 -9.52
CA THR A 53 -40.09 12.88 -8.18
C THR A 53 -41.23 11.86 -7.94
N GLU A 54 -41.68 11.69 -6.70
CA GLU A 54 -42.78 10.78 -6.41
C GLU A 54 -44.04 11.11 -7.24
N GLU A 55 -44.30 12.39 -7.54
CA GLU A 55 -45.45 12.85 -8.34
C GLU A 55 -45.26 12.61 -9.85
N THR A 56 -44.00 12.65 -10.33
CA THR A 56 -43.74 12.59 -11.78
C THR A 56 -43.26 11.22 -12.25
N LYS A 57 -43.00 10.26 -11.34
CA LYS A 57 -42.43 8.95 -11.68
C LYS A 57 -43.34 8.12 -12.61
N GLU A 58 -44.67 8.10 -12.38
CA GLU A 58 -45.60 7.36 -13.23
C GLU A 58 -45.65 7.92 -14.65
N ALA A 59 -45.79 9.25 -14.79
CA ALA A 59 -45.70 9.91 -16.08
C ALA A 59 -44.36 9.73 -16.77
N SER A 60 -43.28 9.62 -15.99
CA SER A 60 -41.91 9.36 -16.51
C SER A 60 -41.74 7.92 -16.97
N LEU A 61 -42.41 6.96 -16.35
CA LEU A 61 -42.42 5.55 -16.78
C LEU A 61 -43.20 5.37 -18.09
N GLU A 62 -44.35 6.04 -18.24
CA GLU A 62 -45.15 5.99 -19.48
C GLU A 62 -44.41 6.66 -20.66
N GLU A 63 -43.69 7.74 -20.36
CA GLU A 63 -42.97 8.52 -21.37
C GLU A 63 -41.67 7.82 -21.85
N LEU A 64 -41.10 6.90 -21.06
CA LEU A 64 -39.79 6.27 -21.35
C LEU A 64 -39.86 5.42 -22.61
N GLN A 65 -39.04 5.81 -23.61
CA GLN A 65 -38.95 5.14 -24.91
C GLN A 65 -37.49 4.88 -25.28
N PRO A 66 -37.18 3.97 -26.22
CA PRO A 66 -35.85 3.81 -26.75
C PRO A 66 -35.23 5.12 -27.25
N GLY A 67 -34.00 5.38 -26.90
CA GLY A 67 -33.30 6.63 -27.22
C GLY A 67 -33.28 7.66 -26.08
N TYR A 68 -34.08 7.50 -25.04
CA TYR A 68 -33.97 8.28 -23.80
C TYR A 68 -32.72 7.88 -23.02
N ILE A 69 -32.25 8.76 -22.14
CA ILE A 69 -31.17 8.45 -21.20
C ILE A 69 -31.74 8.52 -19.78
N VAL A 70 -31.54 7.45 -19.02
CA VAL A 70 -31.89 7.39 -17.61
C VAL A 70 -30.63 7.62 -16.80
N GLU A 71 -30.63 8.64 -15.96
CA GLU A 71 -29.57 8.85 -14.98
C GLU A 71 -29.89 8.07 -13.70
N ARG A 72 -29.42 6.81 -13.64
CA ARG A 72 -29.59 5.95 -12.49
C ARG A 72 -28.55 6.23 -11.41
N HIS A 73 -28.84 5.80 -10.19
CA HIS A 73 -27.87 5.84 -9.10
C HIS A 73 -26.61 5.04 -9.43
N LEU A 74 -25.51 5.42 -8.78
CA LEU A 74 -24.26 4.67 -8.82
C LEU A 74 -24.46 3.30 -8.15
N MET A 75 -23.97 2.24 -8.78
CA MET A 75 -24.10 0.86 -8.30
C MET A 75 -22.76 0.15 -8.23
N ASP A 76 -22.75 -1.01 -7.59
CA ASP A 76 -21.58 -1.88 -7.53
C ASP A 76 -21.14 -2.28 -8.94
N GLY A 77 -19.83 -2.16 -9.18
CA GLY A 77 -19.22 -2.45 -10.47
C GLY A 77 -19.12 -1.28 -11.45
N ASP A 78 -19.83 -0.16 -11.19
CA ASP A 78 -19.70 1.05 -12.00
C ASP A 78 -18.26 1.60 -11.96
N ILE A 79 -17.88 2.24 -13.06
CA ILE A 79 -16.56 2.82 -13.23
C ILE A 79 -16.54 4.25 -12.71
N ALA A 80 -15.56 4.54 -11.86
CA ALA A 80 -15.33 5.87 -11.33
C ALA A 80 -13.85 6.24 -11.39
N ILE A 81 -13.54 7.46 -11.80
CA ILE A 81 -12.21 8.03 -11.72
C ILE A 81 -12.02 8.64 -10.34
N PHE A 82 -10.99 8.20 -9.66
CA PHE A 82 -10.65 8.63 -8.32
C PHE A 82 -9.34 9.40 -8.32
N ASN A 83 -9.29 10.55 -7.65
CA ASN A 83 -8.16 11.47 -7.69
C ASN A 83 -7.90 12.12 -6.34
N ARG A 84 -6.61 12.30 -6.01
CA ARG A 84 -6.16 13.15 -4.90
C ARG A 84 -5.22 14.24 -5.42
N GLN A 85 -5.45 15.46 -5.00
CA GLN A 85 -4.57 16.60 -5.27
C GLN A 85 -3.50 16.73 -4.16
N PRO A 86 -2.28 17.17 -4.50
CA PRO A 86 -1.76 17.50 -5.82
C PRO A 86 -1.52 16.26 -6.67
N SER A 87 -1.94 16.28 -7.94
CA SER A 87 -1.77 15.17 -8.88
C SER A 87 -0.40 15.27 -9.56
N LEU A 88 0.64 14.77 -8.89
CA LEU A 88 2.04 14.92 -9.33
C LEU A 88 2.43 13.97 -10.46
N HIS A 89 1.71 12.87 -10.63
CA HIS A 89 1.92 11.89 -11.69
C HIS A 89 0.60 11.26 -12.12
N ARG A 90 0.60 10.51 -13.23
CA ARG A 90 -0.63 9.94 -13.79
C ARG A 90 -1.36 8.98 -12.85
N MET A 91 -0.65 8.29 -11.95
CA MET A 91 -1.22 7.35 -10.99
C MET A 91 -1.92 8.05 -9.81
N SER A 92 -1.82 9.38 -9.69
CA SER A 92 -2.64 10.15 -8.75
C SER A 92 -4.10 10.29 -9.21
N MET A 93 -4.41 9.76 -10.40
CA MET A 93 -5.74 9.70 -10.98
C MET A 93 -5.93 8.33 -11.63
N MET A 94 -6.68 7.44 -10.98
CA MET A 94 -6.90 6.07 -11.45
C MET A 94 -8.39 5.74 -11.52
N CYS A 95 -8.72 4.78 -12.37
CA CYS A 95 -10.06 4.24 -12.49
C CYS A 95 -10.26 3.09 -11.52
N HIS A 96 -11.36 3.14 -10.77
CA HIS A 96 -11.77 2.10 -9.82
C HIS A 96 -13.18 1.61 -10.12
N ARG A 97 -13.44 0.36 -9.80
CA ARG A 97 -14.80 -0.17 -9.71
C ARG A 97 -15.41 0.21 -8.36
N VAL A 98 -16.61 0.73 -8.42
CA VAL A 98 -17.36 1.19 -7.23
C VAL A 98 -17.91 0.00 -6.46
N ARG A 99 -17.90 0.12 -5.14
CA ARG A 99 -18.69 -0.69 -4.23
C ARG A 99 -19.45 0.22 -3.28
N VAL A 100 -20.75 0.16 -3.29
CA VAL A 100 -21.60 1.00 -2.44
C VAL A 100 -21.67 0.38 -1.04
N LEU A 101 -21.34 1.16 -0.05
CA LEU A 101 -21.21 0.70 1.34
C LEU A 101 -21.92 1.67 2.29
N PRO A 102 -22.39 1.20 3.45
CA PRO A 102 -22.94 2.08 4.48
C PRO A 102 -21.85 2.97 5.07
N GLY A 103 -22.22 4.10 5.66
CA GLY A 103 -21.29 5.06 6.28
C GLY A 103 -21.25 6.41 5.56
N LYS A 104 -20.26 7.22 5.89
CA LYS A 104 -20.15 8.62 5.41
C LYS A 104 -18.84 8.93 4.67
N THR A 105 -17.86 8.01 4.71
CA THR A 105 -16.51 8.22 4.14
C THR A 105 -16.30 7.38 2.90
N LEU A 106 -15.49 7.87 1.97
CA LEU A 106 -14.92 7.07 0.89
C LEU A 106 -13.92 6.05 1.47
N ARG A 107 -13.80 4.88 0.85
CA ARG A 107 -12.92 3.81 1.31
C ARG A 107 -11.98 3.37 0.21
N LEU A 108 -10.73 3.18 0.57
CA LEU A 108 -9.65 2.86 -0.34
C LEU A 108 -8.85 1.68 0.19
N ASN A 109 -8.36 0.83 -0.71
CA ASN A 109 -7.42 -0.22 -0.31
C ASN A 109 -6.08 0.41 0.06
N PRO A 110 -5.47 0.06 1.21
CA PRO A 110 -4.18 0.62 1.62
C PRO A 110 -3.05 0.45 0.58
N ALA A 111 -3.07 -0.61 -0.22
CA ALA A 111 -2.06 -0.83 -1.27
C ALA A 111 -2.00 0.27 -2.34
N VAL A 112 -3.09 1.04 -2.53
CA VAL A 112 -3.15 2.16 -3.49
C VAL A 112 -2.98 3.53 -2.84
N CYS A 113 -2.69 3.59 -1.54
CA CYS A 113 -2.42 4.87 -0.86
C CYS A 113 -1.17 5.55 -1.40
N THR A 114 -0.12 4.79 -1.69
CA THR A 114 1.16 5.32 -2.20
C THR A 114 1.02 6.08 -3.51
N PRO A 115 0.39 5.56 -4.59
CA PRO A 115 0.23 6.32 -5.82
C PRO A 115 -0.61 7.59 -5.63
N TYR A 116 -1.54 7.64 -4.70
CA TYR A 116 -2.30 8.85 -4.36
C TYR A 116 -1.56 9.75 -3.37
N ASN A 117 -0.51 9.27 -2.73
CA ASN A 117 0.10 9.88 -1.55
C ASN A 117 -0.97 10.22 -0.50
N ALA A 118 -1.89 9.28 -0.27
CA ALA A 118 -3.03 9.42 0.62
C ALA A 118 -2.77 8.70 1.94
N ASP A 119 -3.28 9.28 3.01
CA ASP A 119 -3.40 8.65 4.32
C ASP A 119 -4.84 8.81 4.86
N PHE A 120 -5.09 8.33 6.05
CA PHE A 120 -6.44 8.30 6.63
C PHE A 120 -6.60 9.27 7.80
N ASP A 121 -5.87 10.38 7.78
CA ASP A 121 -5.89 11.43 8.83
C ASP A 121 -6.90 12.56 8.56
N GLY A 122 -7.69 12.46 7.49
CA GLY A 122 -8.69 13.45 7.10
C GLY A 122 -8.55 13.92 5.66
N ASP A 123 -7.77 13.22 4.84
CA ASP A 123 -7.64 13.51 3.42
C ASP A 123 -8.99 13.54 2.70
N GLU A 124 -9.13 14.47 1.77
CA GLU A 124 -10.24 14.59 0.85
C GLU A 124 -9.81 14.17 -0.56
N MET A 125 -10.70 13.45 -1.26
CA MET A 125 -10.44 12.96 -2.61
C MET A 125 -11.63 13.23 -3.52
N ASN A 126 -11.36 13.34 -4.82
CA ASN A 126 -12.37 13.59 -5.84
C ASN A 126 -12.82 12.28 -6.48
N LEU A 127 -14.13 12.15 -6.68
CA LEU A 127 -14.76 11.04 -7.39
C LEU A 127 -15.49 11.58 -8.62
N HIS A 128 -15.16 11.09 -9.80
CA HIS A 128 -15.78 11.48 -11.06
C HIS A 128 -16.35 10.26 -11.78
N ILE A 129 -17.59 10.37 -12.25
CA ILE A 129 -18.24 9.33 -13.03
C ILE A 129 -18.22 9.73 -14.51
N PRO A 130 -17.53 8.97 -15.38
CA PRO A 130 -17.50 9.27 -16.81
C PRO A 130 -18.90 9.21 -17.43
N PRO A 131 -19.36 10.27 -18.12
CA PRO A 131 -20.74 10.32 -18.61
C PRO A 131 -20.98 9.58 -19.92
N THR A 132 -19.96 9.32 -20.72
CA THR A 132 -20.10 8.66 -22.03
C THR A 132 -19.49 7.27 -22.04
N GLU A 133 -19.97 6.41 -22.94
CA GLU A 133 -19.42 5.05 -23.07
C GLU A 133 -17.96 5.04 -23.52
N GLU A 134 -17.60 5.98 -24.40
CA GLU A 134 -16.22 6.15 -24.87
C GLU A 134 -15.30 6.52 -23.71
N ALA A 135 -15.70 7.49 -22.87
CA ALA A 135 -14.91 7.89 -21.70
C ALA A 135 -14.82 6.76 -20.66
N ARG A 136 -15.88 5.95 -20.49
CA ARG A 136 -15.85 4.75 -19.63
C ARG A 136 -14.86 3.72 -20.14
N ALA A 137 -14.92 3.41 -21.44
CA ALA A 137 -14.01 2.45 -22.07
C ALA A 137 -12.55 2.92 -21.97
N GLU A 138 -12.28 4.22 -22.19
CA GLU A 138 -10.94 4.78 -22.02
C GLU A 138 -10.47 4.68 -20.56
N ALA A 139 -11.31 5.04 -19.59
CA ALA A 139 -10.99 4.95 -18.17
C ALA A 139 -10.70 3.50 -17.75
N GLU A 140 -11.50 2.53 -18.20
CA GLU A 140 -11.32 1.11 -17.91
C GLU A 140 -10.04 0.55 -18.52
N ILE A 141 -9.75 0.85 -19.78
CA ILE A 141 -8.60 0.24 -20.47
C ILE A 141 -7.28 0.88 -20.07
N LEU A 142 -7.23 2.22 -19.92
CA LEU A 142 -5.99 2.95 -19.72
C LEU A 142 -5.71 3.34 -18.27
N MET A 143 -6.74 3.56 -17.45
CA MET A 143 -6.60 4.12 -16.11
C MET A 143 -6.91 3.14 -14.97
N GLU A 144 -7.38 1.93 -15.27
CA GLU A 144 -7.71 0.95 -14.23
C GLU A 144 -6.48 0.59 -13.39
N VAL A 145 -6.67 0.42 -12.07
CA VAL A 145 -5.60 0.21 -11.07
C VAL A 145 -4.61 -0.87 -11.49
N GLN A 146 -5.09 -2.00 -12.01
CA GLN A 146 -4.23 -3.09 -12.45
C GLN A 146 -3.31 -2.73 -13.62
N THR A 147 -3.64 -1.71 -14.39
CA THR A 147 -2.75 -1.21 -15.48
C THR A 147 -1.67 -0.28 -14.94
N GLN A 148 -1.83 0.20 -13.71
CA GLN A 148 -0.94 1.17 -13.08
C GLN A 148 0.00 0.55 -12.03
N LEU A 149 0.09 -0.79 -11.96
CA LEU A 149 0.90 -1.49 -10.97
C LEU A 149 2.39 -1.11 -11.02
N ILE A 150 2.92 -0.93 -12.23
CA ILE A 150 4.34 -0.62 -12.46
C ILE A 150 4.53 0.84 -12.85
N SER A 151 5.41 1.54 -12.14
CA SER A 151 5.79 2.92 -12.45
C SER A 151 6.58 3.00 -13.74
N LEU A 152 6.22 3.93 -14.62
CA LEU A 152 6.97 4.21 -15.86
C LEU A 152 8.32 4.87 -15.60
N ARG A 153 8.48 5.55 -14.46
CA ARG A 153 9.70 6.29 -14.15
C ARG A 153 10.86 5.37 -13.83
N TYR A 154 10.62 4.32 -13.06
CA TYR A 154 11.68 3.43 -12.54
C TYR A 154 11.48 1.97 -12.94
N GLY A 155 10.34 1.60 -13.52
CA GLY A 155 10.01 0.21 -13.82
C GLY A 155 9.83 -0.66 -12.58
N LEU A 156 9.52 -0.05 -11.43
CA LEU A 156 9.25 -0.71 -10.14
C LEU A 156 7.77 -0.64 -9.81
N SER A 157 7.30 -1.51 -8.92
CA SER A 157 5.90 -1.50 -8.49
C SER A 157 5.63 -0.27 -7.63
N ILE A 158 4.60 0.51 -7.99
CA ILE A 158 4.12 1.64 -7.18
C ILE A 158 2.98 1.21 -6.25
N ILE A 159 2.30 0.14 -6.60
CA ILE A 159 1.27 -0.51 -5.80
C ILE A 159 1.88 -1.79 -5.24
N GLY A 160 1.87 -1.94 -3.93
CA GLY A 160 2.51 -3.05 -3.23
C GLY A 160 1.95 -3.23 -1.82
N CYS A 161 2.52 -4.18 -1.08
CA CYS A 161 2.21 -4.31 0.33
C CYS A 161 2.75 -3.10 1.11
N THR A 162 2.00 -2.70 2.14
CA THR A 162 2.36 -1.58 3.03
C THR A 162 2.21 -2.00 4.49
N GLN A 163 2.96 -1.36 5.36
CA GLN A 163 2.83 -1.42 6.81
C GLN A 163 2.59 -2.86 7.35
N ASP A 164 1.41 -3.12 7.93
CA ASP A 164 1.09 -4.40 8.58
C ASP A 164 1.19 -5.61 7.64
N ALA A 165 0.85 -5.44 6.37
CA ALA A 165 1.00 -6.51 5.39
C ALA A 165 2.47 -6.91 5.18
N ILE A 166 3.40 -5.95 5.25
CA ILE A 166 4.84 -6.25 5.19
C ILE A 166 5.31 -6.90 6.49
N SER A 167 4.97 -6.31 7.66
CA SER A 167 5.36 -6.85 8.97
C SER A 167 4.88 -8.29 9.14
N GLY A 168 3.63 -8.57 8.79
CA GLY A 168 3.05 -9.91 8.92
C GLY A 168 3.71 -10.95 8.01
N ASN A 169 3.93 -10.63 6.74
CA ASN A 169 4.63 -11.54 5.83
C ASN A 169 6.09 -11.73 6.23
N PHE A 170 6.75 -10.69 6.74
CA PHE A 170 8.11 -10.77 7.25
C PHE A 170 8.20 -11.71 8.45
N MET A 171 7.34 -11.53 9.46
CA MET A 171 7.30 -12.40 10.65
C MET A 171 6.96 -13.84 10.27
N LEU A 172 5.94 -14.04 9.40
CA LEU A 172 5.53 -15.36 8.95
C LEU A 172 6.69 -16.11 8.28
N THR A 173 7.50 -15.44 7.46
CA THR A 173 8.58 -16.07 6.67
C THR A 173 9.92 -16.13 7.39
N LYS A 174 10.07 -15.48 8.56
CA LYS A 174 11.33 -15.40 9.36
C LYS A 174 11.52 -16.59 10.25
N ASP A 175 11.14 -17.77 10.11
CA ASP A 175 11.35 -18.97 10.93
C ASP A 175 10.14 -19.39 11.80
N GLU A 176 8.97 -18.90 11.45
CA GLU A 176 7.77 -19.34 12.13
C GLU A 176 7.38 -20.75 11.71
N SER A 177 6.99 -21.53 12.69
CA SER A 177 6.45 -22.87 12.55
C SER A 177 5.06 -22.92 13.15
N ILE A 178 4.06 -23.24 12.33
CA ILE A 178 2.64 -23.19 12.68
C ILE A 178 2.04 -24.57 12.50
N ARG A 179 1.04 -24.91 13.30
CA ARG A 179 0.27 -26.15 13.11
C ARG A 179 -0.44 -26.11 11.77
N ARG A 180 -0.47 -27.27 11.09
CA ARG A 180 -1.07 -27.39 9.75
C ARG A 180 -2.53 -26.91 9.69
N GLU A 181 -3.30 -27.17 10.74
CA GLU A 181 -4.70 -26.74 10.85
C GLU A 181 -4.79 -25.20 10.82
N GLU A 182 -3.96 -24.53 11.60
CA GLU A 182 -3.89 -23.09 11.65
C GLU A 182 -3.40 -22.46 10.33
N ALA A 183 -2.51 -23.15 9.62
CA ALA A 183 -2.07 -22.74 8.29
C ALA A 183 -3.19 -22.84 7.25
N ILE A 184 -4.05 -23.87 7.36
CA ILE A 184 -5.23 -24.02 6.51
C ILE A 184 -6.23 -22.88 6.79
N ASP A 185 -6.45 -22.53 8.06
CA ASP A 185 -7.33 -21.40 8.42
C ASP A 185 -6.84 -20.08 7.83
N LEU A 186 -5.53 -19.80 7.94
CA LEU A 186 -4.92 -18.60 7.34
C LEU A 186 -5.07 -18.57 5.82
N LEU A 187 -4.79 -19.69 5.15
CA LEU A 187 -4.92 -19.80 3.69
C LEU A 187 -6.38 -19.70 3.24
N SER A 188 -7.31 -20.29 3.98
CA SER A 188 -8.76 -20.18 3.71
C SER A 188 -9.26 -18.74 3.83
N ALA A 189 -8.83 -18.01 4.85
CA ALA A 189 -9.16 -16.59 5.05
C ALA A 189 -8.70 -15.71 3.87
N VAL A 190 -7.60 -16.11 3.22
CA VAL A 190 -7.05 -15.44 2.03
C VAL A 190 -7.75 -15.87 0.72
N GLY A 191 -8.62 -16.88 0.79
CA GLY A 191 -9.38 -17.37 -0.35
C GLY A 191 -8.66 -18.49 -1.14
N VAL A 192 -7.69 -19.15 -0.53
CA VAL A 192 -7.09 -20.39 -1.09
C VAL A 192 -8.01 -21.56 -0.75
N THR A 193 -8.43 -22.30 -1.74
CA THR A 193 -9.32 -23.48 -1.59
C THR A 193 -8.59 -24.80 -1.83
N ASP A 194 -7.45 -24.77 -2.51
CA ASP A 194 -6.63 -25.95 -2.77
C ASP A 194 -5.39 -25.95 -1.86
N PHE A 195 -5.35 -26.94 -0.97
CA PHE A 195 -4.25 -27.13 0.00
C PHE A 195 -3.32 -28.29 -0.42
N SER A 196 -3.37 -28.76 -1.65
CA SER A 196 -2.55 -29.87 -2.15
C SER A 196 -1.05 -29.57 -2.07
N LYS A 197 -0.68 -28.28 -2.23
CA LYS A 197 0.70 -27.79 -2.14
C LYS A 197 1.23 -27.73 -0.71
N LEU A 198 0.34 -27.67 0.29
CA LEU A 198 0.75 -27.58 1.69
C LEU A 198 1.21 -28.97 2.18
N PRO A 199 2.42 -29.10 2.74
CA PRO A 199 2.94 -30.37 3.22
C PRO A 199 2.02 -31.06 4.23
N ARG A 200 1.91 -32.40 4.16
CA ARG A 200 1.09 -33.22 5.07
C ARG A 200 1.79 -33.48 6.41
N LYS A 201 2.51 -32.51 6.96
CA LYS A 201 3.17 -32.56 8.26
C LYS A 201 2.25 -31.93 9.32
N GLN A 202 2.44 -32.28 10.59
CA GLN A 202 1.70 -31.64 11.69
C GLN A 202 2.06 -30.16 11.85
N VAL A 203 3.32 -29.83 11.60
CA VAL A 203 3.86 -28.47 11.67
C VAL A 203 4.42 -28.08 10.30
N VAL A 204 4.05 -26.91 9.80
CA VAL A 204 4.48 -26.34 8.54
C VAL A 204 5.20 -25.02 8.79
N THR A 205 6.18 -24.68 7.96
CA THR A 205 6.90 -23.41 8.07
C THR A 205 6.15 -22.29 7.36
N GLY A 206 6.34 -21.05 7.82
CA GLY A 206 5.74 -19.91 7.15
C GLY A 206 6.18 -19.76 5.69
N LYS A 207 7.38 -20.19 5.33
CA LYS A 207 7.87 -20.25 3.94
C LYS A 207 7.06 -21.22 3.08
N GLU A 208 6.68 -22.38 3.63
CA GLU A 208 5.81 -23.35 2.95
C GLU A 208 4.39 -22.79 2.77
N ILE A 209 3.87 -22.06 3.77
CA ILE A 209 2.56 -21.39 3.68
C ILE A 209 2.59 -20.33 2.58
N PHE A 210 3.59 -19.45 2.58
CA PHE A 210 3.75 -18.43 1.55
C PHE A 210 3.89 -19.04 0.14
N GLY A 211 4.69 -20.10 0.01
CA GLY A 211 4.86 -20.83 -1.24
C GLY A 211 3.56 -21.42 -1.81
N THR A 212 2.59 -21.77 -0.93
CA THR A 212 1.28 -22.28 -1.38
C THR A 212 0.51 -21.27 -2.23
N LEU A 213 0.72 -19.98 -2.03
CA LEU A 213 0.10 -18.93 -2.84
C LEU A 213 0.69 -18.84 -4.25
N LEU A 214 1.96 -19.21 -4.43
CA LEU A 214 2.69 -18.96 -5.67
C LEU A 214 2.38 -20.02 -6.75
N PRO A 215 2.45 -19.64 -8.04
CA PRO A 215 2.38 -20.60 -9.14
C PRO A 215 3.54 -21.59 -9.12
N GLU A 216 3.29 -22.83 -9.57
CA GLU A 216 4.30 -23.91 -9.56
C GLU A 216 5.50 -23.65 -10.45
N ASP A 217 5.34 -22.83 -11.46
CA ASP A 217 6.40 -22.47 -12.42
C ASP A 217 7.10 -21.15 -12.08
N PHE A 218 6.78 -20.55 -10.92
CA PHE A 218 7.36 -19.28 -10.51
C PHE A 218 8.72 -19.45 -9.87
N ASN A 219 9.73 -18.78 -10.45
CA ASN A 219 11.08 -18.72 -9.94
C ASN A 219 11.46 -17.25 -9.67
N TYR A 220 12.09 -17.00 -8.55
CA TYR A 220 12.53 -15.67 -8.16
C TYR A 220 13.78 -15.73 -7.30
N GLU A 221 14.71 -14.85 -7.56
CA GLU A 221 15.91 -14.64 -6.76
C GLU A 221 16.07 -13.16 -6.46
N GLY A 222 16.30 -12.84 -5.19
CA GLY A 222 16.42 -11.44 -4.76
C GLY A 222 17.05 -11.30 -3.39
N HIS A 223 17.36 -10.07 -3.02
CA HIS A 223 17.95 -9.75 -1.73
C HIS A 223 16.94 -9.02 -0.85
N SER A 224 16.84 -9.46 0.40
CA SER A 224 16.07 -8.74 1.41
C SER A 224 16.80 -7.43 1.78
N ARG A 225 16.07 -6.52 2.43
CA ARG A 225 16.61 -5.26 2.94
C ARG A 225 17.71 -5.46 3.99
N LEU A 226 17.71 -6.59 4.66
CA LEU A 226 18.71 -6.97 5.67
C LEU A 226 20.06 -7.35 5.06
N CYS A 227 20.15 -7.55 3.74
CA CYS A 227 21.38 -7.92 3.07
C CYS A 227 22.35 -6.72 3.05
N ASP A 228 23.43 -6.83 3.80
CA ASP A 228 24.55 -5.89 3.75
C ASP A 228 25.39 -6.17 2.49
N ARG A 229 25.15 -5.38 1.44
CA ARG A 229 25.85 -5.49 0.14
C ARG A 229 27.36 -5.28 0.24
N SER A 230 27.87 -4.78 1.38
CA SER A 230 29.30 -4.58 1.60
C SER A 230 30.02 -5.85 2.07
N LYS A 231 29.27 -6.87 2.48
CA LYS A 231 29.80 -8.16 2.88
C LYS A 231 29.45 -9.19 1.80
N ASP A 232 30.44 -9.79 1.18
CA ASP A 232 30.28 -10.84 0.15
C ASP A 232 29.56 -12.13 0.63
N LYS A 233 28.99 -12.12 1.81
CA LYS A 233 28.21 -13.22 2.40
C LYS A 233 26.84 -12.73 2.81
N CYS A 234 25.88 -12.86 1.90
CA CYS A 234 24.48 -12.82 2.29
C CYS A 234 24.16 -14.10 3.09
N ASP A 235 23.65 -13.96 4.31
CA ASP A 235 23.14 -15.07 5.09
C ASP A 235 21.93 -15.69 4.39
N LYS A 236 21.65 -16.97 4.66
CA LYS A 236 20.50 -17.69 4.08
C LYS A 236 19.15 -16.99 4.33
N GLU A 237 19.05 -16.18 5.38
CA GLU A 237 17.85 -15.38 5.71
C GLU A 237 17.72 -14.11 4.87
N THR A 238 18.83 -13.57 4.37
CA THR A 238 18.84 -12.31 3.62
C THR A 238 18.74 -12.51 2.10
N HIS A 239 18.90 -13.75 1.62
CA HIS A 239 18.81 -14.10 0.21
C HIS A 239 17.51 -14.86 -0.06
N VAL A 240 16.59 -14.22 -0.76
CA VAL A 240 15.28 -14.80 -1.11
C VAL A 240 15.44 -15.65 -2.35
N VAL A 241 15.16 -16.93 -2.22
CA VAL A 241 15.14 -17.91 -3.34
C VAL A 241 13.79 -18.62 -3.38
N ILE A 242 13.12 -18.52 -4.50
CA ILE A 242 11.89 -19.23 -4.81
C ILE A 242 12.13 -20.06 -6.05
N GLU A 243 11.94 -21.37 -5.95
CA GLU A 243 12.07 -22.32 -7.06
C GLU A 243 10.80 -23.15 -7.19
N ASN A 244 10.27 -23.21 -8.40
CA ASN A 244 9.04 -23.95 -8.70
C ASN A 244 7.90 -23.62 -7.72
N GLY A 245 7.70 -22.33 -7.43
CA GLY A 245 6.69 -21.85 -6.51
C GLY A 245 6.95 -22.13 -5.03
N LYS A 246 8.09 -22.72 -4.66
CA LYS A 246 8.46 -22.99 -3.27
C LYS A 246 9.49 -21.99 -2.78
N MET A 247 9.20 -21.36 -1.68
CA MET A 247 10.16 -20.47 -1.01
C MET A 247 11.16 -21.32 -0.21
N LEU A 248 12.43 -21.30 -0.63
CA LEU A 248 13.50 -22.09 -0.04
C LEU A 248 14.25 -21.33 1.07
N THR A 249 14.60 -20.08 0.78
CA THR A 249 15.38 -19.22 1.70
C THR A 249 14.87 -17.79 1.69
N GLY A 250 15.33 -17.00 2.65
CA GLY A 250 15.02 -15.58 2.75
C GLY A 250 13.76 -15.24 3.55
N VAL A 251 13.41 -13.97 3.57
CA VAL A 251 12.22 -13.41 4.21
C VAL A 251 11.50 -12.47 3.26
N MET A 252 10.17 -12.38 3.38
CA MET A 252 9.35 -11.46 2.61
C MET A 252 9.34 -10.08 3.28
N ASP A 253 9.93 -9.11 2.63
CA ASP A 253 10.07 -7.75 3.12
C ASP A 253 9.61 -6.72 2.06
N ARG A 254 9.81 -5.42 2.35
CA ARG A 254 9.47 -4.34 1.42
C ARG A 254 10.18 -4.50 0.06
N ASN A 255 11.41 -5.00 0.01
CA ASN A 255 12.14 -5.15 -1.24
C ASN A 255 11.48 -6.18 -2.18
N SER A 256 10.88 -7.21 -1.62
CA SER A 256 10.24 -8.29 -2.37
C SER A 256 8.81 -7.97 -2.77
N VAL A 257 7.96 -7.51 -1.82
CA VAL A 257 6.51 -7.35 -2.00
C VAL A 257 6.00 -5.93 -1.74
N GLY A 258 6.86 -5.02 -1.32
CA GLY A 258 6.46 -3.67 -0.94
C GLY A 258 6.30 -2.72 -2.12
N GLU A 259 5.79 -1.55 -1.80
CA GLU A 259 5.74 -0.40 -2.70
C GLU A 259 7.13 0.15 -3.01
N GLU A 260 7.29 0.81 -4.18
CA GLU A 260 8.52 1.43 -4.68
C GLU A 260 9.69 0.48 -4.96
N SER A 261 9.68 -0.73 -4.47
CA SER A 261 10.69 -1.76 -4.70
C SER A 261 10.12 -3.02 -5.33
N GLY A 262 9.31 -3.79 -4.65
CA GLY A 262 8.47 -4.89 -5.12
C GLY A 262 9.02 -5.75 -6.27
N LEU A 263 10.30 -6.17 -6.20
CA LEU A 263 10.94 -6.89 -7.30
C LEU A 263 10.23 -8.20 -7.65
N MET A 264 9.70 -8.90 -6.64
CA MET A 264 8.92 -10.12 -6.86
C MET A 264 7.60 -9.80 -7.57
N LEU A 265 6.91 -8.74 -7.19
CA LEU A 265 5.67 -8.29 -7.85
C LEU A 265 5.91 -7.89 -9.30
N ARG A 266 7.03 -7.24 -9.58
CA ARG A 266 7.44 -6.94 -10.96
C ARG A 266 7.63 -8.20 -11.79
N ASN A 267 8.31 -9.23 -11.26
CA ASN A 267 8.52 -10.49 -11.95
C ASN A 267 7.20 -11.24 -12.17
N LEU A 268 6.30 -11.22 -11.19
CA LEU A 268 4.93 -11.75 -11.35
C LEU A 268 4.20 -11.04 -12.47
N HIS A 269 4.25 -9.70 -12.51
CA HIS A 269 3.61 -8.91 -13.55
C HIS A 269 4.16 -9.20 -14.94
N GLN A 270 5.47 -9.35 -15.08
CA GLN A 270 6.09 -9.68 -16.36
C GLN A 270 5.69 -11.07 -16.86
N LYS A 271 5.57 -12.05 -15.96
CA LYS A 271 5.31 -13.45 -16.34
C LYS A 271 3.83 -13.76 -16.51
N TYR A 272 2.96 -13.23 -15.63
CA TYR A 272 1.54 -13.62 -15.57
C TYR A 272 0.56 -12.49 -15.93
N GLY A 273 1.07 -11.29 -16.17
CA GLY A 273 0.24 -10.13 -16.52
C GLY A 273 -0.39 -9.42 -15.34
N LYS A 274 -1.17 -8.37 -15.67
CA LYS A 274 -1.69 -7.40 -14.69
C LYS A 274 -2.73 -7.99 -13.72
N ASP A 275 -3.70 -8.75 -14.26
CA ASP A 275 -4.85 -9.23 -13.48
C ASP A 275 -4.43 -10.29 -12.45
N TYR A 276 -3.56 -11.21 -12.85
CA TYR A 276 -3.01 -12.20 -11.95
C TYR A 276 -2.16 -11.56 -10.85
N SER A 277 -1.37 -10.57 -11.19
CA SER A 277 -0.48 -9.90 -10.24
C SER A 277 -1.23 -9.13 -9.17
N ILE A 278 -2.34 -8.47 -9.53
CA ILE A 278 -3.15 -7.74 -8.55
C ILE A 278 -3.92 -8.70 -7.62
N ASP A 279 -4.41 -9.82 -8.14
CA ASP A 279 -5.04 -10.86 -7.31
C ASP A 279 -4.03 -11.47 -6.33
N MET A 280 -2.83 -11.78 -6.80
CA MET A 280 -1.75 -12.29 -5.98
C MET A 280 -1.32 -11.28 -4.91
N LEU A 281 -1.17 -10.00 -5.28
CA LEU A 281 -0.89 -8.94 -4.33
C LEU A 281 -1.97 -8.87 -3.25
N GLY A 282 -3.25 -8.97 -3.62
CA GLY A 282 -4.37 -8.99 -2.69
C GLY A 282 -4.32 -10.18 -1.72
N LYS A 283 -3.89 -11.34 -2.18
CA LYS A 283 -3.70 -12.54 -1.34
C LYS A 283 -2.52 -12.37 -0.38
N ILE A 284 -1.38 -11.91 -0.88
CA ILE A 284 -0.19 -11.64 -0.05
C ILE A 284 -0.49 -10.58 1.01
N PHE A 285 -1.19 -9.51 0.62
CA PHE A 285 -1.58 -8.44 1.52
C PHE A 285 -2.43 -8.97 2.69
N ARG A 286 -3.48 -9.73 2.36
CA ARG A 286 -4.36 -10.33 3.37
C ARG A 286 -3.65 -11.38 4.23
N LEU A 287 -2.75 -12.19 3.65
CA LEU A 287 -2.00 -13.19 4.43
C LEU A 287 -1.20 -12.54 5.56
N GLY A 288 -0.50 -11.44 5.28
CA GLY A 288 0.23 -10.71 6.30
C GLY A 288 -0.68 -10.18 7.42
N ILE A 289 -1.82 -9.60 7.06
CA ILE A 289 -2.78 -9.07 8.04
C ILE A 289 -3.40 -10.19 8.88
N GLU A 290 -3.87 -11.27 8.25
CA GLU A 290 -4.49 -12.41 8.97
C GLU A 290 -3.49 -13.07 9.92
N TYR A 291 -2.22 -13.15 9.53
CA TYR A 291 -1.18 -13.64 10.42
C TYR A 291 -0.99 -12.72 11.63
N LEU A 292 -0.91 -11.39 11.44
CA LEU A 292 -0.78 -10.45 12.56
C LEU A 292 -1.99 -10.44 13.48
N LEU A 293 -3.21 -10.60 12.93
CA LEU A 293 -4.42 -10.74 13.76
C LEU A 293 -4.36 -11.95 14.70
N LYS A 294 -3.69 -13.01 14.26
CA LYS A 294 -3.53 -14.24 15.04
C LYS A 294 -2.44 -14.13 16.11
N VAL A 295 -1.30 -13.53 15.77
CA VAL A 295 -0.14 -13.42 16.68
C VAL A 295 -0.28 -12.24 17.63
N GLY A 296 -0.92 -11.16 17.15
CA GLY A 296 -0.94 -9.86 17.81
C GLY A 296 0.31 -9.05 17.49
N PHE A 297 0.13 -7.75 17.23
CA PHE A 297 1.23 -6.85 16.91
C PHE A 297 0.91 -5.45 17.46
N THR A 298 1.79 -4.92 18.29
CA THR A 298 1.64 -3.57 18.85
C THR A 298 3.01 -3.01 19.20
N SER A 299 3.13 -1.70 19.28
CA SER A 299 4.34 -1.02 19.74
C SER A 299 4.15 -0.56 21.17
N ALA A 300 5.09 -0.90 22.04
CA ALA A 300 5.11 -0.47 23.43
C ALA A 300 6.30 0.47 23.68
N LEU A 301 6.21 1.29 24.73
CA LEU A 301 7.31 2.15 25.13
C LEU A 301 8.56 1.32 25.53
N SER A 302 8.34 0.15 26.13
CA SER A 302 9.41 -0.80 26.46
C SER A 302 10.20 -1.32 25.24
N ASP A 303 9.64 -1.25 24.04
CA ASP A 303 10.36 -1.66 22.81
C ASP A 303 11.52 -0.74 22.47
N THR A 304 11.54 0.47 23.05
CA THR A 304 12.61 1.46 22.90
C THR A 304 13.67 1.36 23.99
N ASP A 305 13.48 0.48 25.00
CA ASP A 305 14.46 0.30 26.06
C ASP A 305 15.73 -0.39 25.55
N LEU A 306 16.85 0.26 25.79
CA LEU A 306 18.16 -0.26 25.47
C LEU A 306 18.85 -0.83 26.73
N PRO A 307 19.70 -1.86 26.56
CA PRO A 307 20.55 -2.36 27.64
C PRO A 307 21.44 -1.23 28.20
N GLU A 308 21.78 -1.30 29.48
CA GLU A 308 22.59 -0.29 30.16
C GLU A 308 23.96 -0.09 29.48
N SER A 309 24.55 -1.15 28.96
CA SER A 309 25.81 -1.08 28.17
C SER A 309 25.68 -0.19 26.93
N ALA A 310 24.55 -0.26 26.22
CA ALA A 310 24.30 0.58 25.06
C ALA A 310 24.06 2.04 25.45
N ARG A 311 23.33 2.29 26.55
CA ARG A 311 23.11 3.64 27.09
C ARG A 311 24.42 4.33 27.48
N ILE A 312 25.34 3.58 28.12
CA ILE A 312 26.65 4.09 28.47
C ILE A 312 27.46 4.43 27.20
N ALA A 313 27.51 3.52 26.22
CA ALA A 313 28.22 3.75 24.96
C ALA A 313 27.69 4.97 24.20
N ILE A 314 26.36 5.13 24.11
CA ILE A 314 25.73 6.31 23.49
C ILE A 314 26.13 7.59 24.23
N LYS A 315 26.11 7.56 25.56
CA LYS A 315 26.48 8.73 26.37
C LYS A 315 27.94 9.13 26.16
N GLU A 316 28.85 8.15 26.12
CA GLU A 316 30.28 8.38 25.84
C GLU A 316 30.52 9.01 24.47
N ASP A 317 29.83 8.52 23.42
CA ASP A 317 29.89 9.05 22.05
C ASP A 317 29.36 10.50 21.99
N LEU A 318 28.22 10.77 22.62
CA LEU A 318 27.64 12.12 22.67
C LEU A 318 28.50 13.10 23.49
N ASP A 319 29.09 12.65 24.61
CA ASP A 319 30.01 13.50 25.40
C ASP A 319 31.33 13.73 24.64
N GLY A 320 31.77 12.78 23.80
CA GLY A 320 32.87 12.94 22.88
C GLY A 320 32.57 14.00 21.81
N ALA A 321 31.43 13.89 21.14
CA ALA A 321 30.99 14.82 20.12
C ALA A 321 30.80 16.25 20.69
N ARG A 322 30.27 16.38 21.91
CA ARG A 322 30.12 17.68 22.58
C ARG A 322 31.47 18.34 22.83
N ARG A 323 32.45 17.60 23.30
CA ARG A 323 33.83 18.11 23.50
C ARG A 323 34.46 18.56 22.18
N GLU A 324 34.31 17.78 21.10
CA GLU A 324 34.82 18.15 19.77
C GLU A 324 34.15 19.43 19.22
N VAL A 325 32.87 19.64 19.47
CA VAL A 325 32.15 20.88 19.10
C VAL A 325 32.63 22.06 19.94
N ASP A 326 32.83 21.90 21.24
CA ASP A 326 33.36 22.97 22.11
C ASP A 326 34.76 23.37 21.72
N ASP A 327 35.62 22.42 21.33
CA ASP A 327 36.95 22.67 20.79
C ASP A 327 36.92 23.45 19.47
N LEU A 328 36.03 23.09 18.54
CA LEU A 328 35.83 23.82 17.29
C LEU A 328 35.36 25.27 17.51
N ILE A 329 34.45 25.49 18.47
CA ILE A 329 33.99 26.83 18.85
C ILE A 329 35.14 27.65 19.43
N THR A 330 35.96 27.03 20.27
CA THR A 330 37.13 27.69 20.88
C THR A 330 38.17 28.06 19.82
N GLN A 331 38.49 27.15 18.90
CA GLN A 331 39.40 27.38 17.76
C GLN A 331 38.88 28.52 16.85
N SER A 332 37.57 28.60 16.65
CA SER A 332 36.95 29.66 15.85
C SER A 332 37.06 31.03 16.56
N LYS A 333 36.87 31.08 17.89
CA LYS A 333 37.02 32.31 18.68
C LYS A 333 38.46 32.79 18.72
N GLU A 334 39.44 31.88 18.67
CA GLU A 334 40.86 32.21 18.66
C GLU A 334 41.39 32.44 17.23
N GLU A 335 40.50 32.46 16.20
CA GLU A 335 40.87 32.60 14.78
C GLU A 335 41.87 31.57 14.26
N LYS A 336 41.92 30.39 14.91
CA LYS A 336 42.80 29.27 14.57
C LYS A 336 42.15 28.23 13.68
N LEU A 337 40.88 28.36 13.34
CA LEU A 337 40.14 27.40 12.54
C LEU A 337 40.54 27.55 11.06
N ASP A 338 41.08 26.50 10.45
CA ASP A 338 41.34 26.46 9.01
C ASP A 338 40.01 26.53 8.23
N THR A 339 39.86 27.57 7.42
CA THR A 339 38.66 27.79 6.62
C THR A 339 38.65 26.96 5.35
N PHE A 340 37.45 26.49 4.95
CA PHE A 340 37.29 25.85 3.65
C PHE A 340 37.45 26.85 2.50
N PRO A 341 38.04 26.43 1.36
CA PRO A 341 38.20 27.31 0.21
C PRO A 341 36.87 27.97 -0.21
N GLY A 342 36.88 29.29 -0.30
CA GLY A 342 35.68 30.07 -0.72
C GLY A 342 34.62 30.24 0.32
N LYS A 343 34.83 29.91 1.60
CA LYS A 343 33.89 30.07 2.71
C LYS A 343 34.43 30.96 3.81
N THR A 344 33.53 31.60 4.51
CA THR A 344 33.85 32.37 5.70
C THR A 344 34.15 31.45 6.88
N MET A 345 34.80 32.00 7.93
CA MET A 345 35.08 31.26 9.16
C MET A 345 33.79 30.70 9.81
N LEU A 346 32.75 31.50 9.85
CA LEU A 346 31.46 31.07 10.41
C LEU A 346 30.80 29.94 9.61
N GLU A 347 30.79 30.02 8.29
CA GLU A 347 30.29 28.97 7.43
C GLU A 347 31.12 27.66 7.56
N THR A 348 32.42 27.81 7.74
CA THR A 348 33.32 26.64 7.95
C THR A 348 33.04 26.01 9.30
N LEU A 349 32.90 26.81 10.36
CA LEU A 349 32.56 26.32 11.69
C LEU A 349 31.24 25.54 11.68
N GLU A 350 30.19 26.12 11.07
CA GLU A 350 28.88 25.46 10.97
C GLU A 350 28.97 24.12 10.26
N LEU A 351 29.69 24.04 9.13
CA LEU A 351 29.88 22.80 8.40
C LEU A 351 30.66 21.73 9.18
N ARG A 352 31.68 22.15 9.94
CA ARG A 352 32.45 21.21 10.78
C ARG A 352 31.58 20.69 11.93
N ILE A 353 30.82 21.56 12.61
CA ILE A 353 29.89 21.16 13.66
C ILE A 353 28.84 20.18 13.09
N LEU A 354 28.23 20.50 11.95
CA LEU A 354 27.30 19.57 11.27
C LEU A 354 27.94 18.22 10.95
N GLY A 355 29.23 18.24 10.56
CA GLY A 355 29.99 17.00 10.32
C GLY A 355 30.11 16.15 11.58
N VAL A 356 30.50 16.73 12.71
CA VAL A 356 30.61 16.05 14.01
C VAL A 356 29.27 15.49 14.48
N LEU A 357 28.22 16.32 14.43
CA LEU A 357 26.87 15.90 14.84
C LEU A 357 26.31 14.78 13.96
N ASN A 358 26.54 14.85 12.64
CA ASN A 358 26.13 13.78 11.73
C ASN A 358 26.90 12.47 12.00
N LYS A 359 28.20 12.54 12.34
CA LYS A 359 28.98 11.37 12.71
C LYS A 359 28.46 10.74 14.01
N ALA A 360 28.22 11.54 15.05
CA ALA A 360 27.64 11.06 16.30
C ALA A 360 26.26 10.42 16.11
N ARG A 361 25.37 11.07 15.33
CA ARG A 361 24.06 10.50 14.99
C ARG A 361 24.18 9.13 14.32
N ASN A 362 25.10 8.99 13.36
CA ASN A 362 25.29 7.73 12.65
C ASN A 362 25.87 6.64 13.56
N GLU A 363 26.80 7.00 14.48
CA GLU A 363 27.38 6.07 15.44
C GLU A 363 26.36 5.63 16.49
N THR A 364 25.56 6.55 17.03
CA THR A 364 24.42 6.23 17.90
C THR A 364 23.47 5.26 17.21
N GLY A 365 23.14 5.50 15.93
CA GLY A 365 22.31 4.58 15.15
C GLY A 365 22.91 3.17 15.03
N ARG A 366 24.23 3.03 14.90
CA ARG A 366 24.92 1.73 14.89
C ARG A 366 24.88 1.03 16.24
N ILE A 367 25.09 1.78 17.33
CA ILE A 367 24.99 1.25 18.68
C ILE A 367 23.58 0.69 18.93
N VAL A 368 22.55 1.45 18.60
CA VAL A 368 21.14 1.00 18.68
C VAL A 368 20.91 -0.27 17.86
N ALA A 369 21.33 -0.27 16.59
CA ALA A 369 21.17 -1.43 15.69
C ALA A 369 21.84 -2.71 16.23
N THR A 370 22.95 -2.55 16.95
CA THR A 370 23.72 -3.68 17.48
C THR A 370 23.14 -4.25 18.77
N HIS A 371 22.56 -3.38 19.62
CA HIS A 371 22.15 -3.73 20.98
C HIS A 371 20.64 -3.83 21.17
N ALA A 372 19.84 -3.29 20.24
CA ALA A 372 18.38 -3.41 20.32
C ALA A 372 17.94 -4.88 20.20
N ASP A 373 16.93 -5.25 20.96
CA ASP A 373 16.35 -6.60 20.86
C ASP A 373 15.61 -6.76 19.54
N LYS A 374 16.10 -7.64 18.68
CA LYS A 374 15.53 -7.95 17.35
C LYS A 374 14.14 -8.57 17.41
N ARG A 375 13.65 -8.91 18.60
CA ARG A 375 12.31 -9.48 18.79
C ARG A 375 11.26 -8.41 19.03
N THR A 376 11.66 -7.16 19.29
CA THR A 376 10.71 -6.08 19.52
C THR A 376 9.96 -5.72 18.23
N ASN A 377 8.69 -5.36 18.39
CA ASN A 377 7.84 -5.04 17.25
C ASN A 377 8.35 -3.81 16.48
N THR A 378 8.96 -2.85 17.15
CA THR A 378 9.59 -1.67 16.54
C THR A 378 10.78 -2.06 15.66
N MET A 379 11.61 -3.01 16.10
CA MET A 379 12.71 -3.54 15.30
C MET A 379 12.20 -4.32 14.09
N ILE A 380 11.16 -5.14 14.26
CA ILE A 380 10.52 -5.87 13.16
C ILE A 380 10.01 -4.90 12.10
N MET A 381 9.35 -3.80 12.48
CA MET A 381 8.89 -2.78 11.54
C MET A 381 10.05 -2.13 10.77
N ALA A 382 11.14 -1.81 11.46
CA ALA A 382 12.32 -1.19 10.86
C ALA A 382 13.08 -2.15 9.93
N GLU A 383 13.28 -3.40 10.36
CA GLU A 383 13.98 -4.45 9.59
C GLU A 383 13.20 -4.85 8.34
N SER A 384 11.90 -5.09 8.46
CA SER A 384 11.03 -5.46 7.35
C SER A 384 10.85 -4.31 6.34
N GLY A 385 11.10 -3.06 6.75
CA GLY A 385 10.82 -1.86 5.97
C GLY A 385 9.35 -1.47 5.95
N ALA A 386 8.53 -2.03 6.83
CA ALA A 386 7.11 -1.71 6.95
C ALA A 386 6.90 -0.25 7.38
N ARG A 387 7.63 0.18 8.41
CA ARG A 387 7.57 1.56 8.90
C ARG A 387 8.87 1.94 9.61
N GLY A 388 9.32 3.19 9.37
CA GLY A 388 10.50 3.73 10.04
C GLY A 388 11.83 3.15 9.56
N ASN A 389 12.88 3.49 10.29
CA ASN A 389 14.22 2.97 10.10
C ASN A 389 14.99 2.99 11.43
N LEU A 390 16.17 2.37 11.47
CA LEU A 390 17.00 2.31 12.68
C LEU A 390 17.40 3.69 13.22
N LEU A 391 17.58 4.68 12.34
CA LEU A 391 17.88 6.07 12.77
C LEU A 391 16.70 6.70 13.51
N ASN A 392 15.47 6.41 13.11
CA ASN A 392 14.29 6.91 13.80
C ASN A 392 14.12 6.28 15.19
N LEU A 393 14.60 5.03 15.38
CA LEU A 393 14.60 4.39 16.70
C LEU A 393 15.69 4.95 17.61
N ALA A 394 16.78 5.48 17.04
CA ALA A 394 17.87 6.09 17.79
C ALA A 394 17.59 7.54 18.24
N GLN A 395 16.61 8.20 17.67
CA GLN A 395 16.15 9.55 18.02
C GLN A 395 15.09 9.53 19.12
#